data_b35b080c0569fb50726fb80872acd101
#
_entry.id   b35b080c0569fb50726fb80872acd101
#
_cell.length_a   1.000
_cell.length_b   1.000
_cell.length_c   1.000
_cell.angle_alpha   90.00
_cell.angle_beta   90.00
_cell.angle_gamma   90.00
#
_symmetry.space_group_name_H-M   'P 1'
#
loop_
_entity.id
_entity.type
_entity.pdbx_description
1 polymer ?
#
loop_
_entity_poly.entity_id
_entity_poly.type
_entity_poly.pdbx_seq_one_letter_code
_entity_poly.pdbx_strand_id
1 'polypeptide(L)'
;DVYKRQMYGDVVMGVQKLPSEDHDPFEAIIEDFKKEIFPKAKGEVDDSRISADQMKVLVGRFKDLVKKRSGKDFPTCPWEQLEGSVGAVFSSWMNDRATVYRRKYGIPAEWGTAVNVQAMVFGNTGKKSGSGVGFTRDPASGEKVLYGEFLTDAQGEDVVAGVRTPQPVAKLKRVLPQPFKELVLVQKKLEKHFNCLLYTSPSPRDVEE
;
A
#
# COMPACT_ATOMS: atom_id res chain seq x y z
N ASP A 1 -1.21 -8.77 -9.58
CA ASP A 1 -1.51 -7.53 -8.90
C ASP A 1 -1.14 -6.35 -9.80
N VAL A 2 -2.14 -5.55 -10.20
CA VAL A 2 -2.00 -4.43 -11.15
C VAL A 2 -1.26 -3.27 -10.50
N TYR A 3 -1.63 -2.91 -9.28
CA TYR A 3 -1.03 -1.79 -8.54
C TYR A 3 0.45 -1.98 -8.23
N LYS A 4 0.89 -3.21 -7.96
CA LYS A 4 2.32 -3.49 -7.78
C LYS A 4 3.12 -3.26 -9.05
N ARG A 5 2.54 -3.57 -10.22
CA ARG A 5 3.19 -3.31 -11.50
C ARG A 5 3.22 -1.82 -11.82
N GLN A 6 2.15 -1.10 -11.50
CA GLN A 6 2.13 0.37 -11.58
C GLN A 6 3.26 0.94 -10.71
N MET A 7 3.30 0.60 -9.43
CA MET A 7 4.31 1.08 -8.49
C MET A 7 5.74 0.73 -8.94
N TYR A 8 5.95 -0.48 -9.46
CA TYR A 8 7.25 -0.88 -10.02
C TYR A 8 7.61 -0.05 -11.26
N GLY A 9 6.66 0.19 -12.15
CA GLY A 9 6.84 1.03 -13.33
C GLY A 9 7.20 2.47 -12.98
N ASP A 10 6.51 3.05 -12.00
CA ASP A 10 6.77 4.40 -11.51
C ASP A 10 8.12 4.48 -10.76
N VAL A 11 8.25 3.74 -9.66
CA VAL A 11 9.36 3.91 -8.71
C VAL A 11 10.67 3.29 -9.21
N VAL A 12 10.61 2.10 -9.82
CA VAL A 12 11.82 1.36 -10.25
C VAL A 12 12.22 1.72 -11.68
N MET A 13 11.23 1.85 -12.58
CA MET A 13 11.50 2.11 -13.99
C MET A 13 11.35 3.58 -14.39
N GLY A 14 10.99 4.46 -13.45
CA GLY A 14 10.97 5.92 -13.62
C GLY A 14 9.86 6.42 -14.55
N VAL A 15 8.76 5.68 -14.67
CA VAL A 15 7.62 6.08 -15.50
C VAL A 15 6.73 7.02 -14.70
N GLN A 16 7.15 8.27 -14.57
CA GLN A 16 6.45 9.30 -13.80
C GLN A 16 5.62 10.21 -14.71
N LYS A 17 4.69 10.92 -14.08
CA LYS A 17 3.90 11.97 -14.71
C LYS A 17 4.81 13.06 -15.29
N LEU A 18 4.58 13.43 -16.53
CA LEU A 18 5.26 14.56 -17.16
C LEU A 18 4.58 15.88 -16.78
N PRO A 19 5.33 17.01 -16.79
CA PRO A 19 4.74 18.33 -16.54
C PRO A 19 3.60 18.72 -17.49
N SER A 20 3.55 18.11 -18.68
CA SER A 20 2.51 18.32 -19.70
C SER A 20 1.29 17.43 -19.53
N GLU A 21 1.25 16.56 -18.57
CA GLU A 21 0.15 15.63 -18.29
C GLU A 21 -0.69 16.12 -17.11
N ASP A 22 -2.00 15.99 -17.19
CA ASP A 22 -2.92 16.38 -16.11
C ASP A 22 -2.97 15.33 -14.99
N HIS A 23 -2.83 14.05 -15.36
CA HIS A 23 -2.93 12.90 -14.45
C HIS A 23 -1.70 12.00 -14.54
N ASP A 24 -1.54 11.13 -13.54
CA ASP A 24 -0.57 10.04 -13.60
C ASP A 24 -0.86 9.14 -14.81
N PRO A 25 0.17 8.74 -15.59
CA PRO A 25 -0.06 7.99 -16.82
C PRO A 25 -0.66 6.61 -16.60
N PHE A 26 -0.45 5.98 -15.45
CA PHE A 26 -1.09 4.70 -15.11
C PHE A 26 -2.54 4.91 -14.71
N GLU A 27 -2.85 5.97 -13.95
CA GLU A 27 -4.22 6.32 -13.57
C GLU A 27 -5.06 6.65 -14.81
N ALA A 28 -4.51 7.41 -15.75
CA ALA A 28 -5.17 7.70 -17.02
C ALA A 28 -5.53 6.41 -17.79
N ILE A 29 -4.62 5.43 -17.84
CA ILE A 29 -4.90 4.12 -18.47
C ILE A 29 -6.02 3.37 -17.72
N ILE A 30 -6.03 3.41 -16.39
CA ILE A 30 -7.07 2.74 -15.59
C ILE A 30 -8.44 3.37 -15.87
N GLU A 31 -8.50 4.69 -15.85
CA GLU A 31 -9.75 5.42 -16.11
C GLU A 31 -10.30 5.16 -17.51
N ASP A 32 -9.44 5.22 -18.53
CA ASP A 32 -9.85 4.98 -19.91
C ASP A 32 -10.27 3.51 -20.11
N PHE A 33 -9.58 2.58 -19.47
CA PHE A 33 -9.96 1.18 -19.48
C PHE A 33 -11.31 0.95 -18.80
N LYS A 34 -11.58 1.59 -17.66
CA LYS A 34 -12.88 1.54 -16.98
C LYS A 34 -14.01 2.09 -17.88
N LYS A 35 -13.79 3.20 -18.55
CA LYS A 35 -14.77 3.77 -19.51
C LYS A 35 -15.06 2.81 -20.67
N GLU A 36 -14.03 2.13 -21.18
CA GLU A 36 -14.17 1.16 -22.27
C GLU A 36 -15.00 -0.06 -21.86
N ILE A 37 -14.70 -0.67 -20.71
CA ILE A 37 -15.37 -1.90 -20.26
C ILE A 37 -16.75 -1.65 -19.59
N PHE A 38 -16.98 -0.43 -19.10
CA PHE A 38 -18.23 -0.02 -18.45
C PHE A 38 -18.85 1.25 -19.07
N PRO A 39 -19.16 1.28 -20.37
CA PRO A 39 -19.56 2.51 -21.07
C PRO A 39 -20.88 3.11 -20.58
N LYS A 40 -21.68 2.34 -19.84
CA LYS A 40 -22.97 2.78 -19.29
C LYS A 40 -22.91 3.13 -17.81
N ALA A 41 -21.75 3.04 -17.17
CA ALA A 41 -21.61 3.38 -15.76
C ALA A 41 -21.74 4.90 -15.57
N LYS A 42 -22.60 5.30 -14.64
CA LYS A 42 -22.71 6.70 -14.21
C LYS A 42 -21.88 6.86 -12.94
N GLY A 43 -20.77 7.59 -13.02
CA GLY A 43 -19.86 7.83 -11.91
C GLY A 43 -18.66 6.87 -11.87
N GLU A 44 -17.91 6.94 -10.79
CA GLU A 44 -16.70 6.15 -10.57
C GLU A 44 -17.02 4.65 -10.44
N VAL A 45 -16.24 3.84 -11.14
CA VAL A 45 -16.39 2.39 -11.13
C VAL A 45 -15.37 1.80 -10.17
N ASP A 46 -15.86 1.05 -9.19
CA ASP A 46 -15.04 0.30 -8.24
C ASP A 46 -14.22 -0.77 -8.98
N ASP A 47 -12.92 -0.85 -8.67
CA ASP A 47 -11.97 -1.79 -9.28
C ASP A 47 -12.33 -3.25 -9.03
N SER A 48 -13.06 -3.54 -7.95
CA SER A 48 -13.55 -4.89 -7.64
C SER A 48 -14.49 -5.47 -8.71
N ARG A 49 -15.04 -4.61 -9.59
CA ARG A 49 -15.90 -5.02 -10.71
C ARG A 49 -15.12 -5.48 -11.95
N ILE A 50 -13.81 -5.23 -11.99
CA ILE A 50 -12.96 -5.63 -13.10
C ILE A 50 -12.60 -7.11 -12.95
N SER A 51 -12.93 -7.92 -13.96
CA SER A 51 -12.63 -9.35 -13.93
C SER A 51 -11.13 -9.65 -14.04
N ALA A 52 -10.71 -10.85 -13.65
CA ALA A 52 -9.32 -11.28 -13.73
C ALA A 52 -8.76 -11.22 -15.17
N ASP A 53 -9.56 -11.52 -16.18
CA ASP A 53 -9.14 -11.46 -17.58
C ASP A 53 -9.00 -10.02 -18.07
N GLN A 54 -9.92 -9.14 -17.65
CA GLN A 54 -9.81 -7.71 -17.91
C GLN A 54 -8.56 -7.11 -17.23
N MET A 55 -8.26 -7.55 -16.00
CA MET A 55 -7.01 -7.16 -15.30
C MET A 55 -5.74 -7.61 -16.04
N LYS A 56 -5.76 -8.75 -16.73
CA LYS A 56 -4.64 -9.17 -17.58
C LYS A 56 -4.42 -8.22 -18.76
N VAL A 57 -5.50 -7.75 -19.38
CA VAL A 57 -5.44 -6.76 -20.46
C VAL A 57 -4.84 -5.45 -19.94
N LEU A 58 -5.32 -4.97 -18.80
CA LEU A 58 -4.79 -3.77 -18.16
C LEU A 58 -3.30 -3.87 -17.84
N VAL A 59 -2.84 -5.03 -17.33
CA VAL A 59 -1.42 -5.30 -17.12
C VAL A 59 -0.62 -5.24 -18.42
N GLY A 60 -1.19 -5.69 -19.55
CA GLY A 60 -0.58 -5.53 -20.87
C GLY A 60 -0.35 -4.05 -21.21
N ARG A 61 -1.37 -3.23 -21.07
CA ARG A 61 -1.29 -1.77 -21.30
C ARG A 61 -0.24 -1.08 -20.43
N PHE A 62 -0.09 -1.51 -19.17
CA PHE A 62 0.95 -0.99 -18.28
C PHE A 62 2.36 -1.34 -18.78
N LYS A 63 2.57 -2.57 -19.24
CA LYS A 63 3.86 -2.98 -19.81
C LYS A 63 4.19 -2.20 -21.08
N ASP A 64 3.21 -1.95 -21.92
CA ASP A 64 3.39 -1.15 -23.15
C ASP A 64 3.72 0.30 -22.81
N LEU A 65 3.06 0.89 -21.80
CA LEU A 65 3.39 2.21 -21.30
C LEU A 65 4.84 2.26 -20.79
N VAL A 66 5.22 1.31 -19.94
CA VAL A 66 6.57 1.22 -19.39
C VAL A 66 7.60 1.15 -20.51
N LYS A 67 7.41 0.26 -21.48
CA LYS A 67 8.30 0.15 -22.64
C LYS A 67 8.39 1.45 -23.45
N LYS A 68 7.25 2.09 -23.68
CA LYS A 68 7.18 3.37 -24.42
C LYS A 68 7.94 4.49 -23.71
N ARG A 69 7.84 4.55 -22.37
CA ARG A 69 8.42 5.64 -21.56
C ARG A 69 9.88 5.41 -21.19
N SER A 70 10.22 4.21 -20.76
CA SER A 70 11.56 3.87 -20.28
C SER A 70 12.48 3.31 -21.37
N GLY A 71 11.93 2.91 -22.52
CA GLY A 71 12.66 2.19 -23.58
C GLY A 71 13.00 0.74 -23.21
N LYS A 72 12.61 0.25 -22.05
CA LYS A 72 12.92 -1.09 -21.52
C LYS A 72 11.65 -1.90 -21.35
N ASP A 73 11.75 -3.20 -21.58
CA ASP A 73 10.65 -4.11 -21.25
C ASP A 73 10.50 -4.25 -19.75
N PHE A 74 9.24 -4.42 -19.29
CA PHE A 74 8.96 -4.73 -17.90
C PHE A 74 9.57 -6.09 -17.55
N PRO A 75 10.42 -6.20 -16.49
CA PRO A 75 11.09 -7.45 -16.17
C PRO A 75 10.08 -8.53 -15.76
N THR A 76 10.25 -9.73 -16.31
CA THR A 76 9.40 -10.89 -16.01
C THR A 76 10.06 -11.85 -15.03
N CYS A 77 11.38 -11.77 -14.86
CA CYS A 77 12.12 -12.54 -13.87
C CYS A 77 11.86 -11.98 -12.45
N PRO A 78 11.41 -12.81 -11.48
CA PRO A 78 11.16 -12.34 -10.11
C PRO A 78 12.42 -11.79 -9.41
N TRP A 79 13.59 -12.31 -9.75
CA TRP A 79 14.86 -11.84 -9.16
C TRP A 79 15.23 -10.45 -9.68
N GLU A 80 15.06 -10.18 -10.96
CA GLU A 80 15.26 -8.84 -11.53
C GLU A 80 14.29 -7.82 -10.91
N GLN A 81 13.04 -8.22 -10.67
CA GLN A 81 12.07 -7.37 -9.99
C GLN A 81 12.49 -7.11 -8.54
N LEU A 82 12.99 -8.11 -7.85
CA LEU A 82 13.47 -7.97 -6.47
C LEU A 82 14.69 -7.04 -6.41
N GLU A 83 15.69 -7.27 -7.24
CA GLU A 83 16.90 -6.44 -7.31
C GLU A 83 16.56 -4.99 -7.63
N GLY A 84 15.69 -4.76 -8.61
CA GLY A 84 15.22 -3.42 -8.97
C GLY A 84 14.51 -2.74 -7.80
N SER A 85 13.65 -3.46 -7.09
CA SER A 85 12.91 -2.93 -5.92
C SER A 85 13.85 -2.61 -4.76
N VAL A 86 14.81 -3.47 -4.46
CA VAL A 86 15.84 -3.25 -3.44
C VAL A 86 16.69 -2.03 -3.79
N GLY A 87 17.13 -1.93 -5.06
CA GLY A 87 17.88 -0.78 -5.55
C GLY A 87 17.11 0.53 -5.42
N ALA A 88 15.82 0.53 -5.74
CA ALA A 88 14.96 1.70 -5.58
C ALA A 88 14.85 2.16 -4.11
N VAL A 89 14.72 1.22 -3.16
CA VAL A 89 14.70 1.56 -1.72
C VAL A 89 16.02 2.18 -1.29
N PHE A 90 17.17 1.61 -1.67
CA PHE A 90 18.46 2.22 -1.34
C PHE A 90 18.64 3.60 -2.00
N SER A 91 18.23 3.76 -3.25
CA SER A 91 18.30 5.04 -3.96
C SER A 91 17.41 6.10 -3.33
N SER A 92 16.26 5.71 -2.75
CA SER A 92 15.35 6.64 -2.08
C SER A 92 15.98 7.39 -0.91
N TRP A 93 17.02 6.84 -0.29
CA TRP A 93 17.80 7.51 0.75
C TRP A 93 18.40 8.84 0.28
N MET A 94 18.72 8.94 -1.00
CA MET A 94 19.37 10.10 -1.60
C MET A 94 18.39 11.10 -2.26
N ASN A 95 17.09 10.82 -2.23
CA ASN A 95 16.12 11.75 -2.79
C ASN A 95 16.00 13.04 -1.95
N ASP A 96 15.52 14.12 -2.54
CA ASP A 96 15.43 15.44 -1.91
C ASP A 96 14.57 15.42 -0.65
N ARG A 97 13.43 14.75 -0.68
CA ARG A 97 12.51 14.61 0.46
C ARG A 97 13.19 13.94 1.65
N ALA A 98 13.87 12.82 1.42
CA ALA A 98 14.61 12.12 2.47
C ALA A 98 15.78 12.95 3.00
N THR A 99 16.45 13.68 2.14
CA THR A 99 17.56 14.59 2.51
C THR A 99 17.07 15.73 3.40
N VAL A 100 15.96 16.37 3.04
CA VAL A 100 15.33 17.42 3.87
C VAL A 100 14.90 16.87 5.23
N TYR A 101 14.25 15.70 5.23
CA TYR A 101 13.82 15.02 6.47
C TYR A 101 15.00 14.74 7.39
N ARG A 102 16.07 14.13 6.88
CA ARG A 102 17.27 13.83 7.68
C ARG A 102 17.89 15.10 8.27
N ARG A 103 18.00 16.15 7.48
CA ARG A 103 18.53 17.45 7.94
C ARG A 103 17.67 18.02 9.07
N LYS A 104 16.34 17.96 8.93
CA LYS A 104 15.39 18.46 9.95
C LYS A 104 15.52 17.72 11.29
N TYR A 105 15.77 16.40 11.25
CA TYR A 105 15.82 15.56 12.45
C TYR A 105 17.23 15.17 12.90
N GLY A 106 18.27 15.77 12.32
CA GLY A 106 19.66 15.49 12.71
C GLY A 106 20.11 14.05 12.46
N ILE A 107 19.54 13.40 11.44
CA ILE A 107 19.87 12.01 11.10
C ILE A 107 21.12 12.03 10.21
N PRO A 108 22.22 11.35 10.61
CA PRO A 108 23.44 11.28 9.82
C PRO A 108 23.23 10.67 8.45
N ALA A 109 23.79 11.29 7.40
CA ALA A 109 23.63 10.81 6.03
C ALA A 109 24.32 9.45 5.79
N GLU A 110 25.39 9.21 6.53
CA GLU A 110 26.21 7.99 6.46
C GLU A 110 25.52 6.72 7.04
N TRP A 111 24.43 6.86 7.75
CA TRP A 111 23.72 5.70 8.30
C TRP A 111 23.12 4.80 7.22
N GLY A 112 22.64 5.38 6.12
CA GLY A 112 21.98 4.62 5.08
C GLY A 112 20.58 4.14 5.50
N THR A 113 20.03 3.23 4.71
CA THR A 113 18.73 2.59 4.97
C THR A 113 18.82 1.08 4.86
N ALA A 114 17.79 0.38 5.29
CA ALA A 114 17.67 -1.07 5.20
C ALA A 114 16.43 -1.47 4.39
N VAL A 115 16.46 -2.69 3.87
CA VAL A 115 15.35 -3.27 3.12
C VAL A 115 14.88 -4.55 3.80
N ASN A 116 13.59 -4.66 4.04
CA ASN A 116 12.94 -5.89 4.48
C ASN A 116 12.16 -6.51 3.33
N VAL A 117 12.47 -7.75 2.97
CA VAL A 117 11.68 -8.53 2.02
C VAL A 117 10.66 -9.35 2.78
N GLN A 118 9.39 -9.02 2.62
CA GLN A 118 8.30 -9.62 3.38
C GLN A 118 7.28 -10.27 2.47
N ALA A 119 6.83 -11.47 2.84
CA ALA A 119 5.71 -12.12 2.16
C ALA A 119 4.45 -11.27 2.30
N MET A 120 3.74 -11.09 1.18
CA MET A 120 2.48 -10.37 1.20
C MET A 120 1.32 -11.34 1.38
N VAL A 121 0.42 -11.00 2.29
CA VAL A 121 -0.88 -11.64 2.44
C VAL A 121 -1.97 -10.74 1.87
N PHE A 122 -3.03 -11.35 1.34
CA PHE A 122 -4.10 -10.62 0.65
C PHE A 122 -5.37 -10.65 1.49
N GLY A 123 -5.86 -9.46 1.85
CA GLY A 123 -7.11 -9.30 2.60
C GLY A 123 -8.36 -9.32 1.72
N ASN A 124 -8.22 -9.44 0.39
CA ASN A 124 -9.29 -9.42 -0.60
C ASN A 124 -9.50 -10.77 -1.31
N THR A 125 -9.38 -11.87 -0.58
CA THR A 125 -9.59 -13.23 -1.09
C THR A 125 -10.98 -13.78 -0.74
N GLY A 126 -11.92 -12.92 -0.41
CA GLY A 126 -13.30 -13.24 -0.08
C GLY A 126 -13.68 -12.92 1.37
N LYS A 127 -14.90 -13.25 1.75
CA LYS A 127 -15.53 -12.85 3.03
C LYS A 127 -14.79 -13.29 4.30
N LYS A 128 -13.86 -14.25 4.20
CA LYS A 128 -13.06 -14.74 5.34
C LYS A 128 -11.68 -14.07 5.42
N SER A 129 -11.40 -13.12 4.56
CA SER A 129 -10.20 -12.32 4.56
C SER A 129 -10.51 -10.86 4.89
N GLY A 130 -9.51 -10.09 5.23
CA GLY A 130 -9.66 -8.67 5.52
C GLY A 130 -8.33 -8.00 5.76
N SER A 131 -8.36 -6.68 5.79
CA SER A 131 -7.24 -5.83 6.19
C SER A 131 -7.70 -4.83 7.23
N GLY A 132 -6.77 -4.34 8.03
CA GLY A 132 -7.09 -3.38 9.06
C GLY A 132 -5.85 -2.68 9.57
N VAL A 133 -6.07 -1.63 10.34
CA VAL A 133 -5.06 -0.94 11.12
C VAL A 133 -5.42 -1.05 12.59
N GLY A 134 -4.42 -1.26 13.43
CA GLY A 134 -4.68 -1.46 14.85
C GLY A 134 -3.53 -1.00 15.73
N PHE A 135 -3.92 -0.57 16.92
CA PHE A 135 -3.03 -0.15 17.98
C PHE A 135 -3.17 -1.10 19.15
N THR A 136 -2.10 -1.28 19.90
CA THR A 136 -2.14 -2.14 21.10
C THR A 136 -2.89 -1.51 22.26
N ARG A 137 -3.16 -0.21 22.17
CA ARG A 137 -3.96 0.56 23.14
C ARG A 137 -4.82 1.60 22.44
N ASP A 138 -5.85 2.05 23.11
CA ASP A 138 -6.59 3.22 22.68
C ASP A 138 -5.66 4.45 22.73
N PRO A 139 -5.43 5.13 21.58
CA PRO A 139 -4.50 6.26 21.51
C PRO A 139 -4.99 7.50 22.28
N ALA A 140 -6.30 7.64 22.50
CA ALA A 140 -6.87 8.79 23.22
C ALA A 140 -6.85 8.61 24.73
N SER A 141 -7.15 7.42 25.23
CA SER A 141 -7.26 7.13 26.68
C SER A 141 -6.05 6.40 27.26
N GLY A 142 -5.24 5.73 26.43
CA GLY A 142 -4.17 4.83 26.86
C GLY A 142 -4.67 3.48 27.40
N GLU A 143 -5.99 3.25 27.36
CA GLU A 143 -6.59 2.01 27.84
C GLU A 143 -6.04 0.79 27.09
N LYS A 144 -5.76 -0.28 27.83
CA LYS A 144 -5.18 -1.51 27.25
C LYS A 144 -6.23 -2.36 26.54
N VAL A 145 -6.71 -1.85 25.43
CA VAL A 145 -7.65 -2.53 24.53
C VAL A 145 -7.06 -2.52 23.12
N LEU A 146 -7.32 -3.58 22.35
CA LEU A 146 -6.99 -3.57 20.93
C LEU A 146 -7.91 -2.56 20.24
N TYR A 147 -7.33 -1.47 19.79
CA TYR A 147 -8.03 -0.36 19.13
C TYR A 147 -7.72 -0.37 17.64
N GLY A 148 -8.65 0.05 16.80
CA GLY A 148 -8.43 0.15 15.36
C GLY A 148 -9.65 -0.18 14.54
N GLU A 149 -9.42 -0.29 13.24
CA GLU A 149 -10.46 -0.47 12.24
C GLU A 149 -10.09 -1.59 11.25
N PHE A 150 -11.08 -2.21 10.65
CA PHE A 150 -10.89 -3.25 9.64
C PHE A 150 -11.99 -3.22 8.58
N LEU A 151 -11.66 -3.78 7.43
CA LEU A 151 -12.59 -4.13 6.36
C LEU A 151 -12.43 -5.60 6.00
N THR A 152 -13.54 -6.29 5.76
CA THR A 152 -13.53 -7.63 5.17
C THR A 152 -13.43 -7.51 3.65
N ASP A 153 -12.82 -8.52 3.03
CA ASP A 153 -12.61 -8.58 1.58
C ASP A 153 -12.04 -7.26 1.02
N ALA A 154 -10.91 -6.84 1.60
CA ALA A 154 -10.28 -5.55 1.33
C ALA A 154 -8.77 -5.62 1.45
N GLN A 155 -8.07 -4.78 0.72
CA GLN A 155 -6.63 -4.54 0.90
C GLN A 155 -6.38 -3.44 1.94
N GLY A 156 -5.12 -3.30 2.39
CA GLY A 156 -4.75 -2.26 3.35
C GLY A 156 -5.04 -0.85 2.85
N GLU A 157 -4.84 -0.63 1.55
CA GLU A 157 -5.14 0.64 0.88
C GLU A 157 -6.62 1.04 0.98
N ASP A 158 -7.54 0.09 0.83
CA ASP A 158 -8.99 0.34 0.97
C ASP A 158 -9.35 0.86 2.36
N VAL A 159 -8.58 0.46 3.39
CA VAL A 159 -8.80 0.90 4.77
C VAL A 159 -8.31 2.34 4.98
N VAL A 160 -7.13 2.67 4.43
CA VAL A 160 -6.48 3.97 4.69
C VAL A 160 -6.91 5.06 3.71
N ALA A 161 -7.33 4.71 2.50
CA ALA A 161 -7.81 5.66 1.50
C ALA A 161 -9.25 6.15 1.75
N GLY A 162 -9.99 5.52 2.67
CA GLY A 162 -11.35 5.92 3.01
C GLY A 162 -12.39 5.65 1.93
N VAL A 163 -12.08 4.83 0.93
CA VAL A 163 -12.99 4.45 -0.17
C VAL A 163 -14.22 3.69 0.35
N ARG A 164 -14.02 2.89 1.40
CA ARG A 164 -15.07 2.14 2.08
C ARG A 164 -15.04 2.48 3.56
N THR A 165 -16.21 2.56 4.21
CA THR A 165 -16.30 2.83 5.65
C THR A 165 -15.80 1.62 6.46
N PRO A 166 -14.68 1.75 7.18
CA PRO A 166 -14.16 0.65 7.98
C PRO A 166 -15.01 0.43 9.24
N GLN A 167 -14.86 -0.75 9.83
CA GLN A 167 -15.56 -1.13 11.05
C GLN A 167 -14.57 -1.17 12.23
N PRO A 168 -15.00 -0.79 13.44
CA PRO A 168 -14.17 -0.91 14.63
C PRO A 168 -13.69 -2.34 14.84
N VAL A 169 -12.41 -2.52 15.18
CA VAL A 169 -11.78 -3.84 15.38
C VAL A 169 -12.51 -4.70 16.43
N ALA A 170 -13.21 -4.09 17.39
CA ALA A 170 -14.04 -4.80 18.35
C ALA A 170 -15.13 -5.68 17.70
N LYS A 171 -15.65 -5.26 16.54
CA LYS A 171 -16.62 -6.05 15.77
C LYS A 171 -16.00 -7.28 15.13
N LEU A 172 -14.69 -7.32 14.91
CA LEU A 172 -13.98 -8.47 14.36
C LEU A 172 -14.19 -9.73 15.20
N LYS A 173 -14.37 -9.57 16.51
CA LYS A 173 -14.71 -10.67 17.42
C LYS A 173 -15.95 -11.46 16.99
N ARG A 174 -16.91 -10.82 16.34
CA ARG A 174 -18.14 -11.46 15.84
C ARG A 174 -18.00 -11.94 14.40
N VAL A 175 -17.29 -11.20 13.58
CA VAL A 175 -17.16 -11.47 12.13
C VAL A 175 -16.13 -12.56 11.86
N LEU A 176 -14.97 -12.46 12.50
CA LEU A 176 -13.83 -13.38 12.36
C LEU A 176 -13.23 -13.65 13.76
N PRO A 177 -13.87 -14.51 14.57
CA PRO A 177 -13.51 -14.70 15.97
C PRO A 177 -12.11 -15.29 16.18
N GLN A 178 -11.66 -16.16 15.28
CA GLN A 178 -10.34 -16.76 15.39
C GLN A 178 -9.20 -15.75 15.07
N PRO A 179 -9.23 -15.00 13.95
CA PRO A 179 -8.31 -13.89 13.70
C PRO A 179 -8.29 -12.85 14.82
N PHE A 180 -9.45 -12.52 15.41
CA PHE A 180 -9.48 -11.59 16.53
C PHE A 180 -8.70 -12.10 17.74
N LYS A 181 -8.84 -13.37 18.10
CA LYS A 181 -8.07 -13.99 19.19
C LYS A 181 -6.56 -13.94 18.92
N GLU A 182 -6.17 -14.23 17.70
CA GLU A 182 -4.76 -14.18 17.28
C GLU A 182 -4.20 -12.76 17.36
N LEU A 183 -4.95 -11.74 16.91
CA LEU A 183 -4.56 -10.34 17.04
C LEU A 183 -4.34 -9.92 18.49
N VAL A 184 -5.22 -10.33 19.40
CA VAL A 184 -5.05 -10.06 20.85
C VAL A 184 -3.79 -10.73 21.41
N LEU A 185 -3.46 -11.94 20.94
CA LEU A 185 -2.22 -12.60 21.32
C LEU A 185 -0.98 -11.88 20.77
N VAL A 186 -1.04 -11.43 19.51
CA VAL A 186 0.01 -10.63 18.87
C VAL A 186 0.21 -9.32 19.64
N GLN A 187 -0.87 -8.59 19.96
CA GLN A 187 -0.83 -7.37 20.79
C GLN A 187 -0.02 -7.59 22.08
N LYS A 188 -0.38 -8.64 22.84
CA LYS A 188 0.31 -8.96 24.12
C LYS A 188 1.79 -9.29 23.91
N LYS A 189 2.10 -10.03 22.83
CA LYS A 189 3.44 -10.47 22.50
C LYS A 189 4.33 -9.28 22.13
N LEU A 190 3.81 -8.36 21.34
CA LEU A 190 4.53 -7.16 20.91
C LEU A 190 4.80 -6.22 22.08
N GLU A 191 3.78 -5.89 22.91
CA GLU A 191 4.00 -5.05 24.10
C GLU A 191 5.02 -5.67 25.06
N LYS A 192 4.99 -7.00 25.24
CA LYS A 192 5.98 -7.67 26.10
C LYS A 192 7.39 -7.64 25.49
N HIS A 193 7.50 -7.80 24.17
CA HIS A 193 8.80 -7.83 23.49
C HIS A 193 9.49 -6.47 23.49
N PHE A 194 8.74 -5.44 23.11
CA PHE A 194 9.27 -4.08 23.00
C PHE A 194 9.22 -3.30 24.34
N ASN A 195 8.60 -3.87 25.35
CA ASN A 195 8.33 -3.21 26.64
C ASN A 195 7.70 -1.81 26.46
N CYS A 196 6.88 -1.67 25.44
CA CYS A 196 6.26 -0.43 25.00
C CYS A 196 4.90 -0.72 24.35
N LEU A 197 4.00 0.26 24.40
CA LEU A 197 2.81 0.25 23.56
C LEU A 197 3.20 0.46 22.09
N LEU A 198 2.50 -0.23 21.18
CA LEU A 198 2.65 0.02 19.75
C LEU A 198 1.60 1.04 19.34
N TYR A 199 2.11 2.19 19.01
CA TYR A 199 1.43 3.36 18.52
C TYR A 199 1.94 3.64 17.11
N THR A 200 1.16 4.23 16.24
CA THR A 200 1.64 4.57 14.90
C THR A 200 2.90 5.39 15.01
N SER A 201 3.89 4.99 14.25
CA SER A 201 4.95 5.90 13.84
C SER A 201 4.28 7.15 13.25
N PRO A 202 4.62 8.37 13.69
CA PRO A 202 4.07 9.57 13.09
C PRO A 202 4.34 9.52 11.58
N SER A 203 3.28 9.64 10.79
CA SER A 203 3.41 9.79 9.35
C SER A 203 4.17 11.09 9.08
N PRO A 204 4.97 11.18 8.01
CA PRO A 204 5.52 12.46 7.60
C PRO A 204 4.48 13.58 7.43
N ARG A 205 3.19 13.23 7.29
CA ARG A 205 2.08 14.19 7.28
C ARG A 205 1.70 14.71 8.67
N ASP A 206 1.98 13.95 9.72
CA ASP A 206 1.63 14.33 11.11
C ASP A 206 2.68 15.28 11.72
N VAL A 207 3.71 15.62 10.99
CA VAL A 207 4.83 16.48 11.42
C VAL A 207 4.79 17.87 10.75
N GLU A 208 3.76 18.15 9.95
CA GLU A 208 3.58 19.43 9.26
C GLU A 208 2.65 20.41 10.02
N GLU A 209 2.25 20.11 11.24
CA GLU A 209 1.55 21.06 12.15
C GLU A 209 2.49 21.68 13.17
#